data_7cc030461e8096199d114ebe471af30f
#
_entry.id   7cc030461e8096199d114ebe471af30f
#
_cell.length_a   1.000
_cell.length_b   1.000
_cell.length_c   1.000
_cell.angle_alpha   90.00
_cell.angle_beta   90.00
_cell.angle_gamma   90.00
#
_symmetry.space_group_name_H-M   'P 1'
#
loop_
_entity.id
_entity.type
_entity.pdbx_description
1 polymer ?
#
loop_
_entity_poly.entity_id
_entity_poly.type
_entity_poly.pdbx_seq_one_letter_code
_entity_poly.pdbx_strand_id
1 'polypeptide(L)'
;EKEEGMAMKTAGIIFTILSALLFAISPVLVSWTYGWGNNPLTMVLFRNLFVLPVLLILMKRDHIAVRLPRDQFFQLLFVAAMGSCLTPLLLYSSYTYVGVGTGTTLHFFYPIFVALFCRFFYHEKLGQAKVLALILALAGTLFFMDFSNLKNLAGVAMALASGMTYAFYMVLLEKKGLSRL
;
A
#
# COMPACT_ATOMS: atom_id res chain seq x y z
N GLU A 1 -6.52 22.27 27.41
CA GLU A 1 -5.31 21.82 26.67
C GLU A 1 -4.98 20.34 26.86
N LYS A 2 -4.89 19.81 28.12
CA LYS A 2 -4.64 18.36 28.34
C LYS A 2 -5.80 17.49 27.91
N GLU A 3 -7.03 17.87 28.14
CA GLU A 3 -8.23 17.11 27.74
C GLU A 3 -8.43 17.12 26.22
N GLU A 4 -8.22 18.25 25.56
CA GLU A 4 -8.26 18.36 24.09
C GLU A 4 -7.17 17.52 23.43
N GLY A 5 -5.95 17.54 23.99
CA GLY A 5 -4.85 16.70 23.52
C GLY A 5 -5.11 15.20 23.69
N MET A 6 -5.82 14.80 24.74
CA MET A 6 -6.21 13.42 24.99
C MET A 6 -7.35 12.99 24.05
N ALA A 7 -8.33 13.85 23.82
CA ALA A 7 -9.42 13.59 22.88
C ALA A 7 -8.90 13.44 21.42
N MET A 8 -7.97 14.28 20.98
CA MET A 8 -7.33 14.15 19.67
C MET A 8 -6.53 12.85 19.52
N LYS A 9 -5.79 12.44 20.56
CA LYS A 9 -5.07 11.16 20.53
C LYS A 9 -6.02 9.97 20.47
N THR A 10 -7.10 9.99 21.24
CA THR A 10 -8.11 8.93 21.24
C THR A 10 -8.81 8.83 19.88
N ALA A 11 -9.19 9.95 19.29
CA ALA A 11 -9.77 10.00 17.95
C ALA A 11 -8.78 9.44 16.90
N GLY A 12 -7.49 9.82 16.98
CA GLY A 12 -6.44 9.29 16.09
C GLY A 12 -6.31 7.77 16.20
N ILE A 13 -6.34 7.21 17.41
CA ILE A 13 -6.30 5.75 17.62
C ILE A 13 -7.52 5.07 17.01
N ILE A 14 -8.72 5.60 17.24
CA ILE A 14 -9.97 5.06 16.70
C ILE A 14 -9.93 5.06 15.16
N PHE A 15 -9.55 6.18 14.53
CA PHE A 15 -9.43 6.26 13.08
C PHE A 15 -8.38 5.30 12.53
N THR A 16 -7.27 5.09 13.23
CA THR A 16 -6.24 4.14 12.83
C THR A 16 -6.78 2.70 12.86
N ILE A 17 -7.47 2.31 13.92
CA ILE A 17 -8.09 0.99 14.03
C ILE A 17 -9.15 0.79 12.95
N LEU A 18 -10.03 1.76 12.74
CA LEU A 18 -11.07 1.69 11.71
C LEU A 18 -10.45 1.57 10.31
N SER A 19 -9.42 2.36 10.02
CA SER A 19 -8.67 2.27 8.76
C SER A 19 -8.04 0.89 8.56
N ALA A 20 -7.43 0.33 9.61
CA ALA A 20 -6.83 -1.01 9.56
C ALA A 20 -7.88 -2.10 9.28
N LEU A 21 -9.05 -2.02 9.91
CA LEU A 21 -10.16 -2.95 9.67
C LEU A 21 -10.67 -2.86 8.23
N LEU A 22 -10.89 -1.66 7.71
CA LEU A 22 -11.31 -1.44 6.33
C LEU A 22 -10.26 -1.97 5.34
N PHE A 23 -8.98 -1.79 5.66
CA PHE A 23 -7.88 -2.29 4.84
C PHE A 23 -7.81 -3.82 4.85
N ALA A 24 -8.12 -4.46 5.98
CA ALA A 24 -8.14 -5.92 6.10
C ALA A 24 -9.32 -6.55 5.35
N ILE A 25 -10.50 -5.93 5.36
CA ILE A 25 -11.71 -6.44 4.69
C ILE A 25 -11.62 -6.23 3.16
N SER A 26 -11.01 -5.16 2.70
CA SER A 26 -10.97 -4.77 1.28
C SER A 26 -10.47 -5.89 0.35
N PRO A 27 -9.35 -6.60 0.60
CA PRO A 27 -8.88 -7.69 -0.25
C PRO A 27 -9.88 -8.85 -0.37
N VAL A 28 -10.58 -9.16 0.71
CA VAL A 28 -11.59 -10.23 0.73
C VAL A 28 -12.78 -9.86 -0.16
N LEU A 29 -13.27 -8.63 -0.05
CA LEU A 29 -14.35 -8.12 -0.90
C LEU A 29 -13.95 -8.12 -2.38
N VAL A 30 -12.74 -7.69 -2.69
CA VAL A 30 -12.20 -7.75 -4.06
C VAL A 30 -12.24 -9.18 -4.61
N SER A 31 -11.76 -10.15 -3.83
CA SER A 31 -11.76 -11.54 -4.25
C SER A 31 -13.16 -12.10 -4.49
N TRP A 32 -14.13 -11.72 -3.68
CA TRP A 32 -15.53 -12.14 -3.87
C TRP A 32 -16.08 -11.68 -5.22
N THR A 33 -15.74 -10.50 -5.69
CA THR A 33 -16.22 -9.98 -6.98
C THR A 33 -15.73 -10.80 -8.17
N TYR A 34 -14.62 -11.52 -8.02
CA TYR A 34 -14.08 -12.38 -9.10
C TYR A 34 -15.00 -13.56 -9.40
N GLY A 35 -15.69 -14.08 -8.38
CA GLY A 35 -16.74 -15.11 -8.56
C GLY A 35 -17.92 -14.64 -9.43
N TRP A 36 -18.10 -13.33 -9.58
CA TRP A 36 -19.15 -12.71 -10.41
C TRP A 36 -18.64 -12.20 -11.77
N GLY A 37 -17.45 -12.66 -12.19
CA GLY A 37 -16.86 -12.32 -13.49
C GLY A 37 -16.08 -11.01 -13.54
N ASN A 38 -15.82 -10.39 -12.38
CA ASN A 38 -14.97 -9.21 -12.33
C ASN A 38 -13.49 -9.60 -12.51
N ASN A 39 -12.64 -8.62 -12.85
CA ASN A 39 -11.21 -8.82 -13.06
C ASN A 39 -10.38 -7.75 -12.34
N PRO A 40 -9.07 -8.00 -12.10
CA PRO A 40 -8.19 -7.08 -11.40
C PRO A 40 -8.12 -5.67 -12.00
N LEU A 41 -8.10 -5.58 -13.34
CA LEU A 41 -8.03 -4.30 -14.04
C LEU A 41 -9.27 -3.44 -13.79
N THR A 42 -10.45 -4.06 -13.91
CA THR A 42 -11.73 -3.40 -13.64
C THR A 42 -11.81 -2.90 -12.20
N MET A 43 -11.35 -3.72 -11.23
CA MET A 43 -11.31 -3.32 -9.82
C MET A 43 -10.42 -2.11 -9.57
N VAL A 44 -9.21 -2.10 -10.13
CA VAL A 44 -8.29 -0.95 -9.98
C VAL A 44 -8.88 0.30 -10.62
N LEU A 45 -9.51 0.17 -11.79
CA LEU A 45 -10.14 1.29 -12.49
C LEU A 45 -11.28 1.90 -11.66
N PHE A 46 -12.24 1.09 -11.24
CA PHE A 46 -13.38 1.59 -10.45
C PHE A 46 -12.96 2.13 -9.08
N ARG A 47 -12.03 1.49 -8.40
CA ARG A 47 -11.47 1.98 -7.14
C ARG A 47 -10.94 3.41 -7.29
N ASN A 48 -10.13 3.67 -8.32
CA ASN A 48 -9.58 5.00 -8.55
C ASN A 48 -10.65 5.98 -9.03
N LEU A 49 -11.58 5.54 -9.89
CA LEU A 49 -12.66 6.37 -10.40
C LEU A 49 -13.59 6.88 -9.29
N PHE A 50 -13.97 6.02 -8.34
CA PHE A 50 -14.85 6.40 -7.24
C PHE A 50 -14.16 7.28 -6.17
N VAL A 51 -12.84 7.15 -6.01
CA VAL A 51 -12.08 7.98 -5.07
C VAL A 51 -11.90 9.41 -5.58
N LEU A 52 -11.75 9.61 -6.90
CA LEU A 52 -11.52 10.93 -7.48
C LEU A 52 -12.58 11.99 -7.12
N PRO A 53 -13.89 11.75 -7.26
CA PRO A 53 -14.90 12.74 -6.88
C PRO A 53 -14.83 13.12 -5.40
N VAL A 54 -14.59 12.13 -4.53
CA VAL A 54 -14.49 12.36 -3.08
C VAL A 54 -13.29 13.25 -2.77
N LEU A 55 -12.13 12.96 -3.37
CA LEU A 55 -10.93 13.78 -3.18
C LEU A 55 -11.14 15.21 -3.72
N LEU A 56 -11.76 15.37 -4.89
CA LEU A 56 -12.04 16.69 -5.46
C LEU A 56 -12.99 17.52 -4.56
N ILE A 57 -13.99 16.88 -3.96
CA ILE A 57 -14.90 17.54 -3.01
C ILE A 57 -14.14 17.98 -1.76
N LEU A 58 -13.30 17.10 -1.19
CA LEU A 58 -12.49 17.41 -0.01
C LEU A 58 -11.49 18.52 -0.29
N MET A 59 -10.78 18.48 -1.41
CA MET A 59 -9.85 19.54 -1.82
C MET A 59 -10.54 20.88 -1.99
N LYS A 60 -11.73 20.89 -2.60
CA LYS A 60 -12.51 22.10 -2.76
C LYS A 60 -13.00 22.66 -1.41
N ARG A 61 -13.42 21.78 -0.50
CA ARG A 61 -13.87 22.15 0.85
C ARG A 61 -12.74 22.79 1.67
N ASP A 62 -11.55 22.19 1.60
CA ASP A 62 -10.40 22.62 2.40
C ASP A 62 -9.56 23.70 1.68
N HIS A 63 -10.09 24.26 0.57
CA HIS A 63 -9.46 25.32 -0.24
C HIS A 63 -8.03 24.99 -0.69
N ILE A 64 -7.72 23.71 -0.92
CA ILE A 64 -6.41 23.27 -1.38
C ILE A 64 -6.22 23.63 -2.85
N ALA A 65 -5.29 24.54 -3.12
CA ALA A 65 -4.96 24.94 -4.50
C ALA A 65 -4.06 23.91 -5.18
N VAL A 66 -4.55 23.32 -6.27
CA VAL A 66 -3.78 22.34 -7.09
C VAL A 66 -2.86 23.08 -8.08
N ARG A 67 -1.99 23.95 -7.60
CA ARG A 67 -1.00 24.60 -8.45
C ARG A 67 0.38 24.02 -8.15
N LEU A 68 0.73 22.96 -8.89
CA LEU A 68 2.03 22.33 -8.79
C LEU A 68 2.91 22.76 -9.97
N PRO A 69 4.21 23.02 -9.75
CA PRO A 69 5.19 23.12 -10.82
C PRO A 69 5.15 21.87 -11.70
N ARG A 70 5.41 22.04 -13.00
CA ARG A 70 5.31 20.92 -13.96
C ARG A 70 6.15 19.70 -13.56
N ASP A 71 7.36 19.94 -13.07
CA ASP A 71 8.25 18.85 -12.66
C ASP A 71 7.71 18.07 -11.46
N GLN A 72 7.14 18.76 -10.48
CA GLN A 72 6.50 18.12 -9.33
C GLN A 72 5.23 17.38 -9.74
N PHE A 73 4.46 17.92 -10.67
CA PHE A 73 3.27 17.26 -11.21
C PHE A 73 3.60 15.92 -11.87
N PHE A 74 4.61 15.87 -12.76
CA PHE A 74 5.00 14.62 -13.40
C PHE A 74 5.60 13.61 -12.41
N GLN A 75 6.36 14.08 -11.43
CA GLN A 75 6.88 13.21 -10.37
C GLN A 75 5.74 12.61 -9.53
N LEU A 76 4.76 13.44 -9.14
CA LEU A 76 3.59 12.99 -8.37
C LEU A 76 2.73 12.03 -9.19
N LEU A 77 2.51 12.32 -10.48
CA LEU A 77 1.79 11.45 -11.39
C LEU A 77 2.46 10.07 -11.53
N PHE A 78 3.78 10.04 -11.70
CA PHE A 78 4.55 8.79 -11.75
C PHE A 78 4.42 7.99 -10.46
N VAL A 79 4.63 8.65 -9.30
CA VAL A 79 4.53 8.02 -7.99
C VAL A 79 3.11 7.53 -7.72
N ALA A 80 2.09 8.32 -8.09
CA ALA A 80 0.69 7.92 -7.97
C ALA A 80 0.35 6.73 -8.88
N ALA A 81 0.83 6.70 -10.12
CA ALA A 81 0.63 5.57 -11.04
C ALA A 81 1.24 4.27 -10.49
N MET A 82 2.43 4.35 -9.88
CA MET A 82 3.06 3.20 -9.23
C MET A 82 2.25 2.70 -8.03
N GLY A 83 1.88 3.61 -7.10
CA GLY A 83 1.19 3.25 -5.86
C GLY A 83 -0.29 2.92 -6.03
N SER A 84 -1.02 3.70 -6.85
CA SER A 84 -2.47 3.57 -6.97
C SER A 84 -2.94 2.67 -8.12
N CYS A 85 -2.10 2.45 -9.14
CA CYS A 85 -2.47 1.62 -10.29
C CYS A 85 -1.64 0.33 -10.33
N LEU A 86 -0.32 0.41 -10.46
CA LEU A 86 0.52 -0.76 -10.68
C LEU A 86 0.54 -1.70 -9.47
N THR A 87 0.72 -1.16 -8.28
CA THR A 87 0.75 -1.96 -7.05
C THR A 87 -0.54 -2.77 -6.84
N PRO A 88 -1.75 -2.16 -6.81
CA PRO A 88 -2.97 -2.93 -6.63
C PRO A 88 -3.28 -3.82 -7.83
N LEU A 89 -2.88 -3.47 -9.06
CA LEU A 89 -3.06 -4.32 -10.22
C LEU A 89 -2.27 -5.63 -10.07
N LEU A 90 -1.01 -5.56 -9.69
CA LEU A 90 -0.17 -6.73 -9.44
C LEU A 90 -0.70 -7.56 -8.27
N LEU A 91 -1.08 -6.90 -7.18
CA LEU A 91 -1.60 -7.58 -6.00
C LEU A 91 -2.92 -8.29 -6.29
N TYR A 92 -3.88 -7.61 -6.90
CA TYR A 92 -5.18 -8.18 -7.21
C TYR A 92 -5.09 -9.27 -8.29
N SER A 93 -4.16 -9.13 -9.25
CA SER A 93 -3.87 -10.20 -10.20
C SER A 93 -3.28 -11.43 -9.52
N SER A 94 -2.44 -11.26 -8.50
CA SER A 94 -1.90 -12.41 -7.75
C SER A 94 -2.97 -13.25 -7.07
N TYR A 95 -4.08 -12.62 -6.63
CA TYR A 95 -5.18 -13.32 -5.95
C TYR A 95 -5.84 -14.40 -6.79
N THR A 96 -5.87 -14.23 -8.11
CA THR A 96 -6.41 -15.23 -9.03
C THR A 96 -5.55 -16.49 -9.14
N TYR A 97 -4.27 -16.40 -8.77
CA TYR A 97 -3.29 -17.49 -8.86
C TYR A 97 -2.97 -18.16 -7.52
N VAL A 98 -2.81 -17.37 -6.47
CA VAL A 98 -2.35 -17.86 -5.15
C VAL A 98 -3.36 -17.61 -4.02
N GLY A 99 -4.50 -17.04 -4.35
CA GLY A 99 -5.52 -16.66 -3.37
C GLY A 99 -5.17 -15.40 -2.57
N VAL A 100 -6.18 -14.85 -1.89
CA VAL A 100 -6.06 -13.57 -1.14
C VAL A 100 -5.07 -13.66 0.01
N GLY A 101 -5.15 -14.72 0.81
CA GLY A 101 -4.29 -14.91 1.99
C GLY A 101 -2.82 -14.91 1.60
N THR A 102 -2.41 -15.81 0.70
CA THR A 102 -1.03 -15.93 0.24
C THR A 102 -0.56 -14.67 -0.50
N GLY A 103 -1.38 -14.11 -1.40
CA GLY A 103 -1.04 -12.90 -2.13
C GLY A 103 -0.81 -11.70 -1.21
N THR A 104 -1.71 -11.49 -0.24
CA THR A 104 -1.56 -10.41 0.75
C THR A 104 -0.36 -10.63 1.68
N THR A 105 -0.12 -11.86 2.10
CA THR A 105 1.03 -12.24 2.93
C THR A 105 2.34 -11.92 2.23
N LEU A 106 2.47 -12.29 0.95
CA LEU A 106 3.65 -11.98 0.14
C LEU A 106 3.81 -10.47 -0.12
N HIS A 107 2.70 -9.75 -0.30
CA HIS A 107 2.74 -8.29 -0.42
C HIS A 107 3.30 -7.64 0.86
N PHE A 108 3.00 -8.17 2.04
CA PHE A 108 3.51 -7.65 3.31
C PHE A 108 5.03 -7.82 3.50
N PHE A 109 5.75 -8.36 2.54
CA PHE A 109 7.21 -8.22 2.49
C PHE A 109 7.69 -6.82 2.09
N TYR A 110 6.78 -5.89 1.75
CA TYR A 110 7.16 -4.52 1.39
C TYR A 110 8.06 -3.80 2.41
N PRO A 111 7.97 -3.98 3.75
CA PRO A 111 8.89 -3.30 4.67
C PRO A 111 10.35 -3.72 4.49
N ILE A 112 10.58 -4.97 4.05
CA ILE A 112 11.93 -5.45 3.71
C ILE A 112 12.43 -4.71 2.47
N PHE A 113 11.59 -4.57 1.43
CA PHE A 113 11.96 -3.82 0.23
C PHE A 113 12.19 -2.34 0.54
N VAL A 114 11.39 -1.73 1.44
CA VAL A 114 11.64 -0.35 1.92
C VAL A 114 13.02 -0.25 2.56
N ALA A 115 13.35 -1.16 3.48
CA ALA A 115 14.66 -1.17 4.15
C ALA A 115 15.81 -1.35 3.15
N LEU A 116 15.65 -2.25 2.18
CA LEU A 116 16.62 -2.47 1.11
C LEU A 116 16.79 -1.22 0.24
N PHE A 117 15.70 -0.60 -0.20
CA PHE A 117 15.77 0.64 -1.00
C PHE A 117 16.40 1.79 -0.23
N CYS A 118 16.05 2.00 1.03
CA CYS A 118 16.70 3.00 1.89
C CYS A 118 18.21 2.71 2.06
N ARG A 119 18.57 1.45 2.20
CA ARG A 119 19.98 1.03 2.35
C ARG A 119 20.78 1.24 1.06
N PHE A 120 20.25 0.79 -0.10
CA PHE A 120 20.97 0.80 -1.36
C PHE A 120 20.96 2.17 -2.05
N PHE A 121 19.81 2.86 -2.10
CA PHE A 121 19.68 4.12 -2.83
C PHE A 121 20.02 5.35 -1.98
N TYR A 122 19.78 5.28 -0.67
CA TYR A 122 19.99 6.42 0.23
C TYR A 122 21.09 6.18 1.27
N HIS A 123 21.78 5.05 1.19
CA HIS A 123 22.90 4.68 2.07
C HIS A 123 22.56 4.77 3.58
N GLU A 124 21.29 4.60 3.94
CA GLU A 124 20.87 4.63 5.33
C GLU A 124 21.40 3.42 6.09
N LYS A 125 21.87 3.68 7.32
CA LYS A 125 22.27 2.60 8.23
C LYS A 125 21.03 1.98 8.85
N LEU A 126 20.89 0.67 8.71
CA LEU A 126 19.86 -0.08 9.40
C LEU A 126 20.33 -0.34 10.84
N GLY A 127 19.70 0.35 11.80
CA GLY A 127 19.94 0.08 13.22
C GLY A 127 19.46 -1.32 13.63
N GLN A 128 20.10 -1.91 14.64
CA GLN A 128 19.77 -3.26 15.12
C GLN A 128 18.29 -3.45 15.45
N ALA A 129 17.66 -2.44 16.06
CA ALA A 129 16.23 -2.47 16.36
C ALA A 129 15.35 -2.58 15.11
N LYS A 130 15.70 -1.88 14.00
CA LYS A 130 15.00 -1.98 12.72
C LYS A 130 15.16 -3.36 12.10
N VAL A 131 16.37 -3.94 12.16
CA VAL A 131 16.64 -5.29 11.64
C VAL A 131 15.86 -6.33 12.44
N LEU A 132 15.84 -6.25 13.77
CA LEU A 132 15.06 -7.15 14.61
C LEU A 132 13.57 -7.05 14.32
N ALA A 133 13.03 -5.83 14.18
CA ALA A 133 11.63 -5.62 13.84
C ALA A 133 11.27 -6.22 12.46
N LEU A 134 12.16 -6.12 11.46
CA LEU A 134 11.97 -6.74 10.14
C LEU A 134 11.97 -8.27 10.22
N ILE A 135 12.87 -8.86 11.00
CA ILE A 135 12.93 -10.32 11.21
C ILE A 135 11.64 -10.80 11.88
N LEU A 136 11.18 -10.13 12.93
CA LEU A 136 9.94 -10.48 13.62
C LEU A 136 8.71 -10.33 12.72
N ALA A 137 8.65 -9.26 11.93
CA ALA A 137 7.58 -9.05 10.96
C ALA A 137 7.57 -10.15 9.89
N LEU A 138 8.76 -10.53 9.38
CA LEU A 138 8.90 -11.62 8.41
C LEU A 138 8.46 -12.96 8.99
N ALA A 139 8.92 -13.29 10.20
CA ALA A 139 8.52 -14.52 10.88
C ALA A 139 7.01 -14.58 11.11
N GLY A 140 6.41 -13.48 11.58
CA GLY A 140 4.96 -13.37 11.74
C GLY A 140 4.20 -13.54 10.42
N THR A 141 4.69 -12.93 9.35
CA THR A 141 4.09 -13.04 8.02
C THR A 141 4.15 -14.48 7.48
N LEU A 142 5.29 -15.14 7.62
CA LEU A 142 5.46 -16.54 7.19
C LEU A 142 4.56 -17.50 7.95
N PHE A 143 4.23 -17.20 9.21
CA PHE A 143 3.34 -18.03 10.01
C PHE A 143 1.90 -18.08 9.45
N PHE A 144 1.45 -17.02 8.77
CA PHE A 144 0.13 -16.96 8.13
C PHE A 144 0.13 -17.39 6.66
N MET A 145 1.28 -17.81 6.12
CA MET A 145 1.39 -18.19 4.71
C MET A 145 0.88 -19.62 4.48
N ASP A 146 0.01 -19.78 3.51
CA ASP A 146 -0.37 -21.10 2.99
C ASP A 146 0.63 -21.54 1.91
N PHE A 147 1.55 -22.43 2.29
CA PHE A 147 2.58 -22.96 1.41
C PHE A 147 2.06 -23.83 0.27
N SER A 148 0.83 -24.35 0.37
CA SER A 148 0.23 -25.17 -0.70
C SER A 148 0.00 -24.38 -1.98
N ASN A 149 -0.24 -23.08 -1.86
CA ASN A 149 -0.52 -22.17 -2.96
C ASN A 149 0.75 -21.58 -3.62
N LEU A 150 1.95 -21.85 -3.11
CA LEU A 150 3.21 -21.34 -3.68
C LEU A 150 3.63 -22.01 -4.98
N LYS A 151 2.93 -23.04 -5.43
CA LYS A 151 3.24 -23.75 -6.68
C LYS A 151 3.10 -22.88 -7.93
N ASN A 152 2.25 -21.84 -7.86
CA ASN A 152 2.07 -20.92 -8.97
C ASN A 152 3.07 -19.76 -8.88
N LEU A 153 4.21 -19.93 -9.53
CA LEU A 153 5.29 -18.94 -9.54
C LEU A 153 4.87 -17.58 -10.10
N ALA A 154 3.94 -17.54 -11.06
CA ALA A 154 3.45 -16.27 -11.62
C ALA A 154 2.70 -15.46 -10.56
N GLY A 155 1.80 -16.08 -9.80
CA GLY A 155 1.08 -15.43 -8.72
C GLY A 155 2.01 -14.97 -7.60
N VAL A 156 2.99 -15.79 -7.21
CA VAL A 156 4.03 -15.42 -6.22
C VAL A 156 4.84 -14.22 -6.70
N ALA A 157 5.31 -14.25 -7.96
CA ALA A 157 6.08 -13.13 -8.53
C ALA A 157 5.26 -11.83 -8.57
N MET A 158 3.99 -11.89 -8.96
CA MET A 158 3.09 -10.72 -8.97
C MET A 158 2.89 -10.15 -7.56
N ALA A 159 2.67 -11.01 -6.55
CA ALA A 159 2.50 -10.59 -5.17
C ALA A 159 3.76 -9.91 -4.60
N LEU A 160 4.93 -10.51 -4.81
CA LEU A 160 6.21 -9.90 -4.40
C LEU A 160 6.50 -8.61 -5.16
N ALA A 161 6.26 -8.58 -6.48
CA ALA A 161 6.41 -7.36 -7.29
C ALA A 161 5.49 -6.24 -6.80
N SER A 162 4.27 -6.56 -6.36
CA SER A 162 3.36 -5.57 -5.76
C SER A 162 3.94 -4.97 -4.47
N GLY A 163 4.56 -5.79 -3.62
CA GLY A 163 5.27 -5.32 -2.42
C GLY A 163 6.46 -4.43 -2.76
N MET A 164 7.22 -4.80 -3.81
CA MET A 164 8.36 -4.02 -4.29
C MET A 164 7.92 -2.65 -4.87
N THR A 165 6.89 -2.62 -5.71
CA THR A 165 6.36 -1.37 -6.27
C THR A 165 5.77 -0.47 -5.20
N TYR A 166 5.12 -1.04 -4.19
CA TYR A 166 4.61 -0.30 -3.04
C TYR A 166 5.74 0.31 -2.19
N ALA A 167 6.78 -0.47 -1.91
CA ALA A 167 7.96 0.01 -1.20
C ALA A 167 8.64 1.16 -1.94
N PHE A 168 8.78 1.03 -3.25
CA PHE A 168 9.36 2.06 -4.10
C PHE A 168 8.51 3.35 -4.08
N TYR A 169 7.20 3.21 -4.20
CA TYR A 169 6.25 4.30 -4.04
C TYR A 169 6.43 5.04 -2.70
N MET A 170 6.45 4.30 -1.58
CA MET A 170 6.58 4.89 -0.24
C MET A 170 7.91 5.65 -0.09
N VAL A 171 9.01 5.04 -0.51
CA VAL A 171 10.35 5.65 -0.41
C VAL A 171 10.44 6.91 -1.26
N LEU A 172 9.93 6.88 -2.49
CA LEU A 172 9.93 8.08 -3.34
C LEU A 172 9.06 9.20 -2.76
N LEU A 173 7.87 8.88 -2.26
CA LEU A 173 6.95 9.85 -1.68
C LEU A 173 7.60 10.59 -0.50
N GLU A 174 8.26 9.85 0.38
CA GLU A 174 8.92 10.41 1.56
C GLU A 174 10.19 11.18 1.21
N LYS A 175 11.10 10.57 0.45
CA LYS A 175 12.42 11.15 0.17
C LYS A 175 12.40 12.36 -0.75
N LYS A 176 11.41 12.46 -1.64
CA LYS A 176 11.21 13.64 -2.48
C LYS A 176 10.36 14.72 -1.80
N GLY A 177 9.93 14.51 -0.56
CA GLY A 177 9.09 15.44 0.18
C GLY A 177 7.68 15.63 -0.41
N LEU A 178 7.26 14.75 -1.32
CA LEU A 178 5.94 14.81 -1.97
C LEU A 178 4.78 14.52 -1.00
N SER A 179 5.08 13.95 0.17
CA SER A 179 4.11 13.71 1.24
C SER A 179 3.74 14.98 2.02
N ARG A 180 4.44 16.11 1.78
CA ARG A 180 4.24 17.39 2.47
C ARG A 180 3.61 18.46 1.58
N LEU A 181 3.29 18.09 0.34
CA LEU A 181 2.57 18.92 -0.61
C LEU A 181 1.06 18.82 -0.38
#